data_d1b1e67411046f2cb8103f5adc88b89c
#
_entry.id   d1b1e67411046f2cb8103f5adc88b89c
#
_cell.length_a   1.000
_cell.length_b   1.000
_cell.length_c   1.000
_cell.angle_alpha   90.00
_cell.angle_beta   90.00
_cell.angle_gamma   90.00
#
_symmetry.space_group_name_H-M   'P 1'
#
loop_
_entity.id
_entity.type
_entity.pdbx_description
1 polymer ?
#
loop_
_entity_poly.entity_id
_entity_poly.type
_entity_poly.pdbx_seq_one_letter_code
_entity_poly.pdbx_strand_id
1 'polypeptide(L)'
;MAKIACVGLACLDYLFKIKTLPRGGGKFFAEKYVTAPGGPAAGASLAVSSLGHEAVFLGRLGDDAIGDDVIRRLEDQGVNAGMIRRIKNQTTQVSSVVVDDAGERQIVNFSSSQLDPDPAWLPEDVIANADFVLTDVRWPEGAARALEIAREHGVPSLIDADISPMDISHLVKLARYSVFSERGLEMVTGLKDPERGLQQAEKDSGVFVAVTVGEKGSFWLEKGKMGHCPAEPIKVVDTCGAGDVFHGAFAVGMVEKMDFAGAMRFAGATAALKCMTFGGSMGVPERKAVDKLLAGR
;
A
#
# COMPACT_ATOMS: atom_id res chain seq x y z
N MET A 1 21.50 2.07 3.27
CA MET A 1 20.11 2.57 3.40
C MET A 1 19.67 2.96 1.98
N ALA A 2 18.63 2.34 1.46
CA ALA A 2 18.11 2.64 0.12
C ALA A 2 17.03 3.72 0.21
N LYS A 3 16.81 4.45 -0.90
CA LYS A 3 15.76 5.46 -1.06
C LYS A 3 14.61 4.89 -1.87
N ILE A 4 13.41 4.87 -1.31
CA ILE A 4 12.19 4.39 -1.97
C ILE A 4 11.22 5.56 -2.14
N ALA A 5 10.86 5.89 -3.38
CA ALA A 5 9.86 6.89 -3.70
C ALA A 5 8.46 6.24 -3.72
N CYS A 6 7.57 6.68 -2.86
CA CYS A 6 6.18 6.24 -2.76
C CYS A 6 5.26 7.32 -3.34
N VAL A 7 4.58 7.02 -4.43
CA VAL A 7 3.76 7.99 -5.18
C VAL A 7 2.29 7.57 -5.17
N GLY A 8 1.40 8.38 -4.62
CA GLY A 8 -0.02 8.03 -4.61
C GLY A 8 -0.85 8.77 -3.57
N LEU A 9 -1.79 8.04 -2.97
CA LEU A 9 -2.74 8.57 -2.01
C LEU A 9 -2.16 8.67 -0.61
N ALA A 10 -2.40 9.84 0.02
CA ALA A 10 -2.45 9.99 1.47
C ALA A 10 -3.80 10.56 1.89
N CYS A 11 -4.30 10.14 3.03
CA CYS A 11 -5.53 10.63 3.65
C CYS A 11 -5.41 10.57 5.18
N LEU A 12 -6.42 11.03 5.90
CA LEU A 12 -6.53 10.79 7.33
C LEU A 12 -7.61 9.73 7.58
N ASP A 13 -7.21 8.64 8.22
CA ASP A 13 -8.12 7.59 8.66
C ASP A 13 -8.61 7.87 10.09
N TYR A 14 -9.94 7.81 10.28
CA TYR A 14 -10.61 7.83 11.57
C TYR A 14 -11.03 6.40 11.92
N LEU A 15 -10.25 5.73 12.77
CA LEU A 15 -10.46 4.32 13.10
C LEU A 15 -11.27 4.18 14.39
N PHE A 16 -12.33 3.41 14.33
CA PHE A 16 -13.23 3.11 15.46
C PHE A 16 -13.22 1.61 15.72
N LYS A 17 -12.89 1.21 16.94
CA LYS A 17 -13.01 -0.18 17.40
C LYS A 17 -14.40 -0.41 17.97
N ILE A 18 -15.07 -1.46 17.53
CA ILE A 18 -16.42 -1.84 17.94
C ILE A 18 -16.50 -3.37 18.14
N LYS A 19 -17.45 -3.88 18.91
CA LYS A 19 -17.61 -5.33 19.10
C LYS A 19 -18.01 -6.07 17.82
N THR A 20 -18.95 -5.49 17.07
CA THR A 20 -19.50 -6.10 15.86
C THR A 20 -19.81 -5.00 14.84
N LEU A 21 -19.47 -5.22 13.56
CA LEU A 21 -19.74 -4.24 12.51
C LEU A 21 -21.22 -3.85 12.44
N PRO A 22 -21.53 -2.56 12.25
CA PRO A 22 -22.90 -2.06 12.16
C PRO A 22 -23.66 -2.70 10.99
N ARG A 23 -24.92 -3.07 11.24
CA ARG A 23 -25.86 -3.49 10.21
C ARG A 23 -27.08 -2.58 10.23
N GLY A 24 -27.35 -1.94 9.10
CA GLY A 24 -28.46 -0.99 8.99
C GLY A 24 -28.18 0.37 9.64
N GLY A 25 -29.24 1.19 9.85
CA GLY A 25 -29.15 2.51 10.48
C GLY A 25 -29.20 2.42 12.00
N GLY A 26 -28.57 3.37 12.70
CA GLY A 26 -28.60 3.43 14.16
C GLY A 26 -27.49 4.28 14.77
N LYS A 27 -27.41 4.26 16.10
CA LYS A 27 -26.30 4.83 16.87
C LYS A 27 -25.44 3.67 17.40
N PHE A 28 -24.16 3.70 17.09
CA PHE A 28 -23.20 2.69 17.51
C PHE A 28 -22.12 3.36 18.36
N PHE A 29 -21.64 2.67 19.39
CA PHE A 29 -20.66 3.22 20.32
C PHE A 29 -19.34 2.46 20.13
N ALA A 30 -18.29 3.22 19.80
CA ALA A 30 -16.94 2.68 19.71
C ALA A 30 -16.32 2.50 21.10
N GLU A 31 -15.54 1.43 21.27
CA GLU A 31 -14.77 1.16 22.49
C GLU A 31 -13.42 1.90 22.47
N LYS A 32 -12.88 2.14 21.28
CA LYS A 32 -11.62 2.87 21.06
C LYS A 32 -11.72 3.71 19.80
N TYR A 33 -10.97 4.80 19.78
CA TYR A 33 -10.83 5.69 18.63
C TYR A 33 -9.38 6.12 18.49
N VAL A 34 -8.87 6.10 17.27
CA VAL A 34 -7.56 6.65 16.90
C VAL A 34 -7.64 7.28 15.52
N THR A 35 -6.73 8.19 15.21
CA THR A 35 -6.50 8.69 13.86
C THR A 35 -5.11 8.28 13.39
N ALA A 36 -4.99 7.93 12.11
CA ALA A 36 -3.72 7.51 11.48
C ALA A 36 -3.60 8.08 10.06
N PRO A 37 -2.39 8.28 9.54
CA PRO A 37 -2.21 8.47 8.12
C PRO A 37 -2.75 7.24 7.39
N GLY A 38 -3.60 7.45 6.40
CA GLY A 38 -4.15 6.42 5.53
C GLY A 38 -3.72 6.64 4.09
N GLY A 39 -4.16 5.73 3.22
CA GLY A 39 -3.82 5.70 1.81
C GLY A 39 -2.71 4.70 1.50
N PRO A 40 -2.81 3.96 0.37
CA PRO A 40 -1.91 2.84 0.10
C PRO A 40 -0.44 3.25 0.01
N ALA A 41 -0.10 4.25 -0.79
CA ALA A 41 1.28 4.72 -0.92
C ALA A 41 1.82 5.35 0.38
N ALA A 42 0.97 6.04 1.17
CA ALA A 42 1.37 6.57 2.48
C ALA A 42 1.63 5.44 3.49
N GLY A 43 0.74 4.44 3.57
CA GLY A 43 0.93 3.25 4.40
C GLY A 43 2.19 2.47 4.03
N ALA A 44 2.46 2.31 2.73
CA ALA A 44 3.69 1.70 2.25
C ALA A 44 4.95 2.50 2.64
N SER A 45 4.90 3.84 2.59
CA SER A 45 6.02 4.71 2.99
C SER A 45 6.35 4.58 4.49
N LEU A 46 5.33 4.42 5.34
CA LEU A 46 5.51 4.13 6.76
C LEU A 46 6.22 2.79 6.98
N ALA A 47 5.85 1.77 6.20
CA ALA A 47 6.52 0.47 6.26
C ALA A 47 8.00 0.58 5.85
N VAL A 48 8.30 1.28 4.76
CA VAL A 48 9.67 1.52 4.30
C VAL A 48 10.51 2.19 5.38
N SER A 49 9.99 3.27 6.01
CA SER A 49 10.68 4.00 7.07
C SER A 49 10.92 3.12 8.31
N SER A 50 9.88 2.41 8.78
CA SER A 50 9.97 1.54 9.96
C SER A 50 10.93 0.36 9.76
N LEU A 51 11.12 -0.08 8.52
CA LEU A 51 12.06 -1.14 8.15
C LEU A 51 13.50 -0.62 7.92
N GLY A 52 13.78 0.67 8.17
CA GLY A 52 15.13 1.24 8.19
C GLY A 52 15.63 1.78 6.86
N HIS A 53 14.75 2.12 5.93
CA HIS A 53 15.08 2.74 4.66
C HIS A 53 14.55 4.17 4.55
N GLU A 54 15.08 4.96 3.62
CA GLU A 54 14.60 6.31 3.33
C GLU A 54 13.30 6.23 2.52
N ALA A 55 12.19 6.67 3.10
CA ALA A 55 10.91 6.79 2.44
C ALA A 55 10.70 8.25 2.00
N VAL A 56 10.47 8.47 0.70
CA VAL A 56 10.05 9.76 0.15
C VAL A 56 8.62 9.64 -0.35
N PHE A 57 7.69 10.38 0.25
CA PHE A 57 6.30 10.34 -0.17
C PHE A 57 5.96 11.51 -1.10
N LEU A 58 5.37 11.19 -2.24
CA LEU A 58 4.94 12.13 -3.28
C LEU A 58 3.43 11.97 -3.50
N GLY A 59 2.66 12.97 -3.15
CA GLY A 59 1.21 12.91 -3.25
C GLY A 59 0.57 14.30 -3.20
N ARG A 60 -0.76 14.31 -3.08
CA ARG A 60 -1.55 15.54 -3.08
C ARG A 60 -2.47 15.56 -1.86
N LEU A 61 -2.53 16.69 -1.19
CA LEU A 61 -3.45 16.96 -0.09
C LEU A 61 -4.13 18.32 -0.30
N GLY A 62 -5.28 18.51 0.32
CA GLY A 62 -5.89 19.83 0.44
C GLY A 62 -5.00 20.78 1.25
N ASP A 63 -5.13 22.06 1.00
CA ASP A 63 -4.49 23.10 1.81
C ASP A 63 -5.37 23.42 3.02
N ASP A 64 -5.50 22.44 3.91
CA ASP A 64 -6.34 22.44 5.10
C ASP A 64 -5.62 21.81 6.32
N ALA A 65 -6.21 21.97 7.50
CA ALA A 65 -5.66 21.47 8.76
C ALA A 65 -5.51 19.93 8.80
N ILE A 66 -6.34 19.19 8.04
CA ILE A 66 -6.23 17.73 7.94
C ILE A 66 -4.98 17.37 7.14
N GLY A 67 -4.72 18.10 6.06
CA GLY A 67 -3.49 17.93 5.27
C GLY A 67 -2.23 18.21 6.09
N ASP A 68 -2.24 19.23 6.95
CA ASP A 68 -1.14 19.54 7.87
C ASP A 68 -0.93 18.39 8.88
N ASP A 69 -2.00 17.83 9.43
CA ASP A 69 -1.92 16.71 10.37
C ASP A 69 -1.38 15.44 9.71
N VAL A 70 -1.77 15.14 8.46
CA VAL A 70 -1.24 14.00 7.70
C VAL A 70 0.26 14.16 7.46
N ILE A 71 0.71 15.32 6.97
CA ILE A 71 2.14 15.59 6.74
C ILE A 71 2.93 15.39 8.02
N ARG A 72 2.53 16.09 9.10
CA ARG A 72 3.20 15.98 10.40
C ARG A 72 3.33 14.55 10.87
N ARG A 73 2.26 13.73 10.77
CA ARG A 73 2.27 12.33 11.20
C ARG A 73 3.19 11.46 10.35
N LEU A 74 3.30 11.70 9.05
CA LEU A 74 4.26 11.01 8.19
C LEU A 74 5.69 11.37 8.58
N GLU A 75 5.97 12.64 8.80
CA GLU A 75 7.29 13.14 9.24
C GLU A 75 7.67 12.63 10.62
N ASP A 76 6.74 12.59 11.58
CA ASP A 76 6.94 12.03 12.92
C ASP A 76 7.35 10.53 12.87
N GLN A 77 7.00 9.83 11.80
CA GLN A 77 7.38 8.43 11.53
C GLN A 77 8.62 8.31 10.59
N GLY A 78 9.32 9.40 10.34
CA GLY A 78 10.55 9.41 9.56
C GLY A 78 10.35 9.35 8.03
N VAL A 79 9.14 9.55 7.53
CA VAL A 79 8.87 9.68 6.09
C VAL A 79 9.18 11.10 5.65
N ASN A 80 9.95 11.27 4.58
CA ASN A 80 10.12 12.56 3.93
C ASN A 80 8.84 12.95 3.18
N ALA A 81 8.00 13.80 3.78
CA ALA A 81 6.73 14.28 3.27
C ALA A 81 6.81 15.72 2.72
N GLY A 82 7.99 16.33 2.69
CA GLY A 82 8.19 17.74 2.29
C GLY A 82 7.87 18.06 0.82
N MET A 83 7.63 17.04 -0.01
CA MET A 83 7.28 17.20 -1.43
C MET A 83 5.80 16.91 -1.72
N ILE A 84 4.96 16.85 -0.70
CA ILE A 84 3.51 16.73 -0.90
C ILE A 84 2.98 18.04 -1.47
N ARG A 85 2.26 17.97 -2.60
CA ARG A 85 1.59 19.13 -3.19
C ARG A 85 0.33 19.50 -2.42
N ARG A 86 0.31 20.74 -1.91
CA ARG A 86 -0.87 21.33 -1.26
C ARG A 86 -1.75 22.01 -2.31
N ILE A 87 -3.02 21.60 -2.38
CA ILE A 87 -3.98 22.10 -3.36
C ILE A 87 -4.91 23.10 -2.68
N LYS A 88 -4.80 24.38 -3.04
CA LYS A 88 -5.62 25.46 -2.48
C LYS A 88 -7.10 25.25 -2.73
N ASN A 89 -7.92 25.62 -1.73
CA ASN A 89 -9.37 25.50 -1.76
C ASN A 89 -9.89 24.06 -1.99
N GLN A 90 -9.07 23.05 -1.68
CA GLN A 90 -9.44 21.66 -1.74
C GLN A 90 -9.39 21.02 -0.36
N THR A 91 -10.22 20.02 -0.16
CA THR A 91 -10.30 19.25 1.08
C THR A 91 -9.44 18.00 1.00
N THR A 92 -8.65 17.77 2.04
CA THR A 92 -7.89 16.51 2.20
C THR A 92 -8.85 15.33 2.33
N GLN A 93 -8.50 14.23 1.71
CA GLN A 93 -9.27 12.98 1.76
C GLN A 93 -9.26 12.39 3.16
N VAL A 94 -10.38 11.79 3.54
CA VAL A 94 -10.54 11.14 4.84
C VAL A 94 -11.27 9.81 4.71
N SER A 95 -11.01 8.88 5.62
CA SER A 95 -11.74 7.63 5.73
C SER A 95 -12.31 7.45 7.14
N SER A 96 -13.53 6.96 7.23
CA SER A 96 -14.08 6.40 8.47
C SER A 96 -13.92 4.88 8.41
N VAL A 97 -13.14 4.32 9.32
CA VAL A 97 -12.82 2.89 9.37
C VAL A 97 -13.37 2.31 10.65
N VAL A 98 -14.34 1.42 10.55
CA VAL A 98 -14.88 0.68 11.69
C VAL A 98 -14.32 -0.72 11.67
N VAL A 99 -13.67 -1.14 12.78
CA VAL A 99 -13.03 -2.47 12.92
C VAL A 99 -13.70 -3.21 14.07
N ASP A 100 -14.14 -4.45 13.84
CA ASP A 100 -14.76 -5.27 14.89
C ASP A 100 -13.76 -6.21 15.60
N ASP A 101 -14.26 -7.01 16.54
CA ASP A 101 -13.44 -7.94 17.33
C ASP A 101 -12.87 -9.10 16.51
N ALA A 102 -13.46 -9.41 15.35
CA ALA A 102 -12.93 -10.38 14.42
C ALA A 102 -11.81 -9.80 13.52
N GLY A 103 -11.55 -8.47 13.61
CA GLY A 103 -10.62 -7.77 12.72
C GLY A 103 -11.20 -7.42 11.35
N GLU A 104 -12.50 -7.70 11.15
CA GLU A 104 -13.22 -7.28 9.94
C GLU A 104 -13.44 -5.77 9.94
N ARG A 105 -13.51 -5.17 8.74
CA ARG A 105 -13.63 -3.72 8.62
C ARG A 105 -14.70 -3.28 7.66
N GLN A 106 -15.28 -2.12 7.97
CA GLN A 106 -16.15 -1.36 7.09
C GLN A 106 -15.56 0.03 6.91
N ILE A 107 -15.40 0.46 5.66
CA ILE A 107 -14.73 1.72 5.34
C ILE A 107 -15.68 2.60 4.53
N VAL A 108 -15.77 3.87 4.93
CA VAL A 108 -16.43 4.93 4.16
C VAL A 108 -15.36 5.98 3.82
N ASN A 109 -15.06 6.09 2.54
CA ASN A 109 -14.06 7.03 2.06
C ASN A 109 -14.74 8.30 1.53
N PHE A 110 -14.22 9.46 1.94
CA PHE A 110 -14.41 10.70 1.22
C PHE A 110 -13.18 10.93 0.34
N SER A 111 -13.35 10.79 -0.97
CA SER A 111 -12.32 11.08 -1.97
C SER A 111 -12.67 12.39 -2.66
N SER A 112 -11.81 13.40 -2.51
CA SER A 112 -12.00 14.67 -3.22
C SER A 112 -11.73 14.45 -4.72
N SER A 113 -12.79 14.47 -5.53
CA SER A 113 -12.68 14.43 -7.00
C SER A 113 -12.08 15.71 -7.60
N GLN A 114 -11.81 16.70 -6.75
CA GLN A 114 -11.34 18.03 -7.15
C GLN A 114 -9.82 18.21 -6.93
N LEU A 115 -9.12 17.23 -6.33
CA LEU A 115 -7.67 17.30 -6.29
C LEU A 115 -7.13 17.22 -7.72
N ASP A 116 -6.40 18.27 -8.11
CA ASP A 116 -5.81 18.40 -9.42
C ASP A 116 -5.07 17.10 -9.84
N PRO A 117 -5.51 16.40 -10.91
CA PRO A 117 -4.89 15.14 -11.32
C PRO A 117 -3.55 15.32 -12.02
N ASP A 118 -3.18 16.54 -12.44
CA ASP A 118 -1.99 16.81 -13.22
C ASP A 118 -0.70 16.36 -12.50
N PRO A 119 0.05 15.39 -13.05
CA PRO A 119 1.29 14.88 -12.48
C PRO A 119 2.54 15.67 -12.89
N ALA A 120 2.42 16.74 -13.70
CA ALA A 120 3.55 17.45 -14.30
C ALA A 120 4.52 18.07 -13.26
N TRP A 121 4.05 18.25 -12.03
CA TRP A 121 4.85 18.77 -10.93
C TRP A 121 5.72 17.70 -10.22
N LEU A 122 5.52 16.43 -10.51
CA LEU A 122 6.31 15.37 -9.87
C LEU A 122 7.80 15.60 -10.13
N PRO A 123 8.65 15.59 -9.10
CA PRO A 123 10.07 15.85 -9.24
C PRO A 123 10.76 14.64 -9.90
N GLU A 124 11.05 14.79 -11.19
CA GLU A 124 11.65 13.72 -12.00
C GLU A 124 12.99 13.26 -11.43
N ASP A 125 13.82 14.20 -10.97
CA ASP A 125 15.12 13.93 -10.38
C ASP A 125 15.03 13.06 -9.10
N VAL A 126 14.02 13.27 -8.28
CA VAL A 126 13.79 12.48 -7.05
C VAL A 126 13.40 11.04 -7.39
N ILE A 127 12.54 10.86 -8.39
CA ILE A 127 12.06 9.55 -8.84
C ILE A 127 13.18 8.81 -9.58
N ALA A 128 13.88 9.50 -10.49
CA ALA A 128 14.98 8.93 -11.30
C ALA A 128 16.19 8.50 -10.45
N ASN A 129 16.43 9.15 -9.31
CA ASN A 129 17.52 8.82 -8.38
C ASN A 129 17.08 7.98 -7.18
N ALA A 130 15.86 7.43 -7.18
CA ALA A 130 15.42 6.47 -6.18
C ALA A 130 15.99 5.06 -6.49
N ASP A 131 16.18 4.25 -5.45
CA ASP A 131 16.56 2.84 -5.61
C ASP A 131 15.34 1.97 -5.97
N PHE A 132 14.14 2.47 -5.69
CA PHE A 132 12.86 1.82 -6.01
C PHE A 132 11.72 2.84 -6.05
N VAL A 133 10.73 2.60 -6.91
CA VAL A 133 9.49 3.39 -7.00
C VAL A 133 8.29 2.51 -6.67
N LEU A 134 7.45 2.94 -5.73
CA LEU A 134 6.19 2.29 -5.39
C LEU A 134 5.04 3.25 -5.70
N THR A 135 4.01 2.75 -6.39
CA THR A 135 2.82 3.53 -6.73
C THR A 135 1.55 2.80 -6.32
N ASP A 136 0.45 3.55 -6.15
CA ASP A 136 -0.90 2.99 -6.00
C ASP A 136 -1.83 3.43 -7.13
N VAL A 137 -3.02 2.85 -7.18
CA VAL A 137 -4.03 3.12 -8.22
C VAL A 137 -4.99 4.27 -7.88
N ARG A 138 -4.78 4.98 -6.76
CA ARG A 138 -5.67 6.05 -6.30
C ARG A 138 -5.38 7.42 -6.93
N TRP A 139 -4.22 7.53 -7.56
CA TRP A 139 -3.83 8.65 -8.43
C TRP A 139 -3.22 8.12 -9.73
N PRO A 140 -4.05 7.66 -10.69
CA PRO A 140 -3.57 6.98 -11.88
C PRO A 140 -2.62 7.81 -12.74
N GLU A 141 -2.86 9.12 -12.87
CA GLU A 141 -2.00 10.01 -13.64
C GLU A 141 -0.61 10.15 -13.00
N GLY A 142 -0.57 10.30 -11.67
CA GLY A 142 0.69 10.35 -10.92
C GLY A 142 1.42 9.01 -10.95
N ALA A 143 0.69 7.90 -10.82
CA ALA A 143 1.24 6.56 -10.93
C ALA A 143 1.84 6.32 -12.32
N ALA A 144 1.11 6.66 -13.39
CA ALA A 144 1.62 6.54 -14.76
C ALA A 144 2.91 7.32 -14.96
N ARG A 145 2.93 8.61 -14.59
CA ARG A 145 4.11 9.47 -14.74
C ARG A 145 5.30 8.95 -13.93
N ALA A 146 5.08 8.51 -12.69
CA ALA A 146 6.15 7.98 -11.85
C ALA A 146 6.73 6.66 -12.41
N LEU A 147 5.86 5.77 -12.91
CA LEU A 147 6.27 4.51 -13.53
C LEU A 147 7.00 4.74 -14.87
N GLU A 148 6.59 5.72 -15.67
CA GLU A 148 7.29 6.15 -16.88
C GLU A 148 8.70 6.64 -16.57
N ILE A 149 8.85 7.57 -15.62
CA ILE A 149 10.16 8.06 -15.17
C ILE A 149 11.03 6.89 -14.69
N ALA A 150 10.48 6.04 -13.83
CA ALA A 150 11.21 4.88 -13.32
C ALA A 150 11.70 3.97 -14.46
N ARG A 151 10.85 3.71 -15.46
CA ARG A 151 11.20 2.89 -16.63
C ARG A 151 12.27 3.54 -17.51
N GLU A 152 12.15 4.84 -17.77
CA GLU A 152 13.12 5.61 -18.57
C GLU A 152 14.51 5.61 -17.94
N HIS A 153 14.58 5.65 -16.61
CA HIS A 153 15.84 5.68 -15.86
C HIS A 153 16.29 4.30 -15.33
N GLY A 154 15.56 3.23 -15.65
CA GLY A 154 15.91 1.86 -15.23
C GLY A 154 15.71 1.59 -13.73
N VAL A 155 14.93 2.44 -13.03
CA VAL A 155 14.61 2.25 -11.63
C VAL A 155 13.54 1.14 -11.49
N PRO A 156 13.76 0.12 -10.64
CA PRO A 156 12.73 -0.89 -10.39
C PRO A 156 11.49 -0.27 -9.76
N SER A 157 10.31 -0.72 -10.22
CA SER A 157 9.04 -0.12 -9.80
C SER A 157 7.95 -1.15 -9.51
N LEU A 158 7.07 -0.82 -8.57
CA LEU A 158 5.93 -1.62 -8.17
C LEU A 158 4.63 -0.80 -8.26
N ILE A 159 3.56 -1.44 -8.73
CA ILE A 159 2.19 -0.96 -8.58
C ILE A 159 1.44 -1.80 -7.55
N ASP A 160 0.87 -1.14 -6.53
CA ASP A 160 -0.20 -1.69 -5.69
C ASP A 160 -1.49 -1.70 -6.52
N ALA A 161 -1.78 -2.85 -7.13
CA ALA A 161 -2.89 -3.05 -8.04
C ALA A 161 -4.16 -3.49 -7.28
N ASP A 162 -4.66 -2.60 -6.42
CA ASP A 162 -5.91 -2.80 -5.69
C ASP A 162 -7.13 -2.41 -6.53
N ILE A 163 -8.32 -2.53 -5.94
CA ILE A 163 -9.61 -2.16 -6.55
C ILE A 163 -9.53 -0.72 -7.09
N SER A 164 -9.89 -0.52 -8.35
CA SER A 164 -9.99 0.80 -8.97
C SER A 164 -11.28 0.91 -9.78
N PRO A 165 -11.99 2.06 -9.73
CA PRO A 165 -13.14 2.29 -10.62
C PRO A 165 -12.75 2.47 -12.09
N MET A 166 -11.45 2.64 -12.38
CA MET A 166 -10.90 2.82 -13.72
C MET A 166 -10.09 1.59 -14.13
N ASP A 167 -9.96 1.39 -15.46
CA ASP A 167 -9.03 0.39 -16.00
C ASP A 167 -7.58 0.77 -15.69
N ILE A 168 -6.90 -0.10 -14.95
CA ILE A 168 -5.50 0.06 -14.54
C ILE A 168 -4.54 -0.81 -15.36
N SER A 169 -5.01 -1.50 -16.40
CA SER A 169 -4.21 -2.43 -17.19
C SER A 169 -2.94 -1.79 -17.78
N HIS A 170 -3.02 -0.49 -18.10
CA HIS A 170 -1.86 0.26 -18.58
C HIS A 170 -0.80 0.47 -17.49
N LEU A 171 -1.20 0.72 -16.23
CA LEU A 171 -0.30 0.87 -15.09
C LEU A 171 0.40 -0.45 -14.76
N VAL A 172 -0.35 -1.56 -14.82
CA VAL A 172 0.20 -2.91 -14.65
C VAL A 172 1.32 -3.18 -15.64
N LYS A 173 1.17 -2.74 -16.90
CA LYS A 173 2.19 -2.91 -17.97
C LYS A 173 3.40 -1.98 -17.82
N LEU A 174 3.24 -0.84 -17.17
CA LEU A 174 4.33 0.12 -16.94
C LEU A 174 5.24 -0.32 -15.79
N ALA A 175 4.68 -0.88 -14.72
CA ALA A 175 5.42 -1.32 -13.55
C ALA A 175 6.28 -2.54 -13.86
N ARG A 176 7.42 -2.66 -13.17
CA ARG A 176 8.25 -3.88 -13.23
C ARG A 176 7.64 -5.01 -12.40
N TYR A 177 6.97 -4.68 -11.31
CA TYR A 177 6.29 -5.60 -10.41
C TYR A 177 4.86 -5.14 -10.20
N SER A 178 3.90 -6.04 -10.38
CA SER A 178 2.48 -5.77 -10.14
C SER A 178 1.98 -6.71 -9.05
N VAL A 179 1.67 -6.14 -7.90
CA VAL A 179 1.15 -6.89 -6.76
C VAL A 179 -0.31 -6.50 -6.53
N PHE A 180 -1.18 -7.47 -6.70
CA PHE A 180 -2.62 -7.30 -6.66
C PHE A 180 -3.20 -7.63 -5.28
N SER A 181 -4.30 -6.97 -4.92
CA SER A 181 -5.29 -7.58 -4.04
C SER A 181 -6.07 -8.65 -4.81
N GLU A 182 -6.70 -9.60 -4.11
CA GLU A 182 -7.54 -10.64 -4.74
C GLU A 182 -8.63 -10.02 -5.64
N ARG A 183 -9.28 -8.96 -5.15
CA ARG A 183 -10.31 -8.24 -5.91
C ARG A 183 -9.72 -7.40 -7.07
N GLY A 184 -8.55 -6.81 -6.87
CA GLY A 184 -7.85 -6.08 -7.92
C GLY A 184 -7.49 -7.00 -9.09
N LEU A 185 -7.02 -8.21 -8.79
CA LEU A 185 -6.72 -9.23 -9.79
C LEU A 185 -7.99 -9.68 -10.53
N GLU A 186 -9.09 -9.93 -9.81
CA GLU A 186 -10.39 -10.28 -10.40
C GLU A 186 -10.88 -9.16 -11.33
N MET A 187 -10.77 -7.89 -10.94
CA MET A 187 -11.20 -6.77 -11.78
C MET A 187 -10.39 -6.64 -13.07
N VAL A 188 -9.09 -6.84 -13.02
CA VAL A 188 -8.21 -6.72 -14.19
C VAL A 188 -8.36 -7.91 -15.15
N THR A 189 -8.55 -9.13 -14.61
CA THR A 189 -8.54 -10.36 -15.42
C THR A 189 -9.92 -10.94 -15.67
N GLY A 190 -10.93 -10.56 -14.90
CA GLY A 190 -12.25 -11.20 -14.90
C GLY A 190 -12.29 -12.59 -14.26
N LEU A 191 -11.19 -13.03 -13.64
CA LEU A 191 -11.03 -14.37 -13.09
C LEU A 191 -10.99 -14.35 -11.56
N LYS A 192 -11.84 -15.16 -10.91
CA LYS A 192 -11.89 -15.28 -9.44
C LYS A 192 -10.81 -16.19 -8.86
N ASP A 193 -10.32 -17.13 -9.65
CA ASP A 193 -9.26 -18.03 -9.23
C ASP A 193 -7.91 -17.30 -9.28
N PRO A 194 -7.18 -17.13 -8.17
CA PRO A 194 -5.96 -16.34 -8.13
C PRO A 194 -4.84 -16.89 -9.03
N GLU A 195 -4.71 -18.21 -9.15
CA GLU A 195 -3.65 -18.80 -9.98
C GLU A 195 -3.90 -18.55 -11.46
N ARG A 196 -5.14 -18.77 -11.92
CA ARG A 196 -5.53 -18.47 -13.30
C ARG A 196 -5.50 -16.97 -13.58
N GLY A 197 -5.90 -16.15 -12.59
CA GLY A 197 -5.79 -14.69 -12.67
C GLY A 197 -4.36 -14.24 -12.87
N LEU A 198 -3.39 -14.76 -12.10
CA LEU A 198 -1.97 -14.45 -12.26
C LEU A 198 -1.43 -14.88 -13.63
N GLN A 199 -1.81 -16.08 -14.12
CA GLN A 199 -1.42 -16.54 -15.45
C GLN A 199 -1.93 -15.60 -16.56
N GLN A 200 -3.18 -15.14 -16.44
CA GLN A 200 -3.74 -14.19 -17.38
C GLN A 200 -3.05 -12.82 -17.28
N ALA A 201 -2.84 -12.31 -16.05
CA ALA A 201 -2.20 -11.02 -15.82
C ALA A 201 -0.73 -11.00 -16.33
N GLU A 202 0.05 -12.06 -16.11
CA GLU A 202 1.40 -12.19 -16.65
C GLU A 202 1.38 -12.21 -18.18
N LYS A 203 0.48 -13.00 -18.79
CA LYS A 203 0.33 -13.09 -20.25
C LYS A 203 0.00 -11.74 -20.87
N ASP A 204 -0.88 -10.94 -20.24
CA ASP A 204 -1.37 -9.68 -20.78
C ASP A 204 -0.39 -8.52 -20.54
N SER A 205 0.41 -8.58 -19.48
CA SER A 205 1.32 -7.51 -19.08
C SER A 205 2.78 -7.79 -19.44
N GLY A 206 3.22 -9.03 -19.37
CA GLY A 206 4.62 -9.43 -19.57
C GLY A 206 5.54 -9.07 -18.40
N VAL A 207 4.98 -8.70 -17.21
CA VAL A 207 5.76 -8.32 -16.03
C VAL A 207 5.60 -9.34 -14.92
N PHE A 208 6.41 -9.23 -13.85
CA PHE A 208 6.21 -10.02 -12.64
C PHE A 208 4.86 -9.67 -11.99
N VAL A 209 4.08 -10.68 -11.64
CA VAL A 209 2.77 -10.55 -11.03
C VAL A 209 2.69 -11.36 -9.73
N ALA A 210 2.05 -10.76 -8.71
CA ALA A 210 1.76 -11.42 -7.45
C ALA A 210 0.37 -11.02 -6.94
N VAL A 211 -0.20 -11.79 -6.01
CA VAL A 211 -1.49 -11.49 -5.38
C VAL A 211 -1.45 -11.84 -3.90
N THR A 212 -2.02 -10.97 -3.07
CA THR A 212 -2.27 -11.23 -1.64
C THR A 212 -3.69 -11.75 -1.45
N VAL A 213 -3.85 -12.87 -0.74
CA VAL A 213 -5.13 -13.58 -0.55
C VAL A 213 -5.41 -13.82 0.95
N GLY A 214 -5.26 -12.77 1.75
CA GLY A 214 -5.55 -12.77 3.19
C GLY A 214 -4.95 -13.98 3.92
N GLU A 215 -5.78 -14.79 4.55
CA GLU A 215 -5.36 -15.98 5.33
C GLU A 215 -4.63 -17.05 4.51
N LYS A 216 -4.80 -17.06 3.20
CA LYS A 216 -4.10 -18.00 2.30
C LYS A 216 -2.68 -17.53 1.98
N GLY A 217 -2.30 -16.32 2.40
CA GLY A 217 -0.99 -15.74 2.14
C GLY A 217 -0.89 -15.05 0.79
N SER A 218 0.16 -15.33 0.05
CA SER A 218 0.42 -14.69 -1.25
C SER A 218 0.91 -15.68 -2.28
N PHE A 219 0.53 -15.44 -3.53
CA PHE A 219 0.95 -16.20 -4.70
C PHE A 219 1.67 -15.29 -5.68
N TRP A 220 2.60 -15.82 -6.45
CA TRP A 220 3.25 -15.08 -7.54
C TRP A 220 3.59 -15.99 -8.71
N LEU A 221 3.79 -15.38 -9.85
CA LEU A 221 4.23 -16.10 -11.05
C LEU A 221 5.62 -15.59 -11.46
N GLU A 222 6.57 -16.50 -11.50
CA GLU A 222 7.95 -16.23 -11.93
C GLU A 222 8.34 -17.19 -13.05
N LYS A 223 8.54 -16.67 -14.27
CA LYS A 223 8.95 -17.45 -15.45
C LYS A 223 8.06 -18.68 -15.67
N GLY A 224 6.74 -18.51 -15.51
CA GLY A 224 5.76 -19.57 -15.68
C GLY A 224 5.68 -20.54 -14.49
N LYS A 225 6.42 -20.33 -13.40
CA LYS A 225 6.33 -21.15 -12.19
C LYS A 225 5.56 -20.42 -11.10
N MET A 226 4.52 -21.08 -10.60
CA MET A 226 3.76 -20.56 -9.47
C MET A 226 4.54 -20.73 -8.18
N GLY A 227 4.70 -19.61 -7.44
CA GLY A 227 5.20 -19.60 -6.08
C GLY A 227 4.07 -19.31 -5.10
N HIS A 228 4.19 -19.79 -3.87
CA HIS A 228 3.24 -19.57 -2.80
C HIS A 228 3.97 -19.36 -1.48
N CYS A 229 3.56 -18.33 -0.74
CA CYS A 229 3.98 -18.09 0.64
C CYS A 229 2.73 -18.10 1.53
N PRO A 230 2.57 -19.07 2.44
CA PRO A 230 1.44 -19.12 3.35
C PRO A 230 1.46 -17.93 4.31
N ALA A 231 0.28 -17.51 4.78
CA ALA A 231 0.19 -16.47 5.79
C ALA A 231 0.79 -16.92 7.13
N GLU A 232 1.36 -15.97 7.86
CA GLU A 232 1.81 -16.22 9.23
C GLU A 232 0.62 -16.45 10.16
N PRO A 233 0.60 -17.52 10.98
CA PRO A 233 -0.46 -17.77 11.95
C PRO A 233 -0.37 -16.78 13.10
N ILE A 234 -1.25 -15.80 13.10
CA ILE A 234 -1.31 -14.72 14.09
C ILE A 234 -2.72 -14.57 14.66
N LYS A 235 -2.83 -13.89 15.80
CA LYS A 235 -4.11 -13.39 16.28
C LYS A 235 -4.38 -12.02 15.64
N VAL A 236 -5.31 -11.98 14.72
CA VAL A 236 -5.73 -10.75 14.03
C VAL A 236 -6.47 -9.81 14.97
N VAL A 237 -6.11 -8.53 14.95
CA VAL A 237 -6.74 -7.44 15.68
C VAL A 237 -7.27 -6.37 14.73
N ASP A 238 -6.50 -6.05 13.66
CA ASP A 238 -6.83 -5.01 12.69
C ASP A 238 -6.13 -5.26 11.36
N THR A 239 -6.91 -5.53 10.31
CA THR A 239 -6.37 -5.78 8.96
C THR A 239 -6.25 -4.51 8.10
N CYS A 240 -6.64 -3.32 8.62
CA CYS A 240 -6.55 -2.07 7.88
C CYS A 240 -5.08 -1.70 7.59
N GLY A 241 -4.72 -1.47 6.33
CA GLY A 241 -3.36 -1.14 5.91
C GLY A 241 -2.40 -2.34 5.79
N ALA A 242 -2.88 -3.59 5.96
CA ALA A 242 -2.01 -4.77 5.83
C ALA A 242 -1.44 -4.93 4.41
N GLY A 243 -2.23 -4.63 3.37
CA GLY A 243 -1.79 -4.61 1.98
C GLY A 243 -0.70 -3.56 1.74
N ASP A 244 -0.94 -2.34 2.23
CA ASP A 244 -0.01 -1.22 2.08
C ASP A 244 1.36 -1.55 2.70
N VAL A 245 1.33 -2.11 3.91
CA VAL A 245 2.54 -2.58 4.62
C VAL A 245 3.22 -3.72 3.87
N PHE A 246 2.46 -4.65 3.29
CA PHE A 246 3.01 -5.71 2.44
C PHE A 246 3.76 -5.12 1.24
N HIS A 247 3.18 -4.16 0.53
CA HIS A 247 3.80 -3.54 -0.64
C HIS A 247 5.08 -2.77 -0.28
N GLY A 248 5.06 -2.00 0.82
CA GLY A 248 6.25 -1.32 1.32
C GLY A 248 7.36 -2.29 1.72
N ALA A 249 7.02 -3.37 2.42
CA ALA A 249 7.98 -4.40 2.82
C ALA A 249 8.51 -5.20 1.63
N PHE A 250 7.69 -5.48 0.61
CA PHE A 250 8.14 -6.10 -0.63
C PHE A 250 9.18 -5.22 -1.33
N ALA A 251 8.94 -3.92 -1.44
CA ALA A 251 9.90 -2.98 -2.00
C ALA A 251 11.23 -2.98 -1.24
N VAL A 252 11.18 -3.04 0.11
CA VAL A 252 12.37 -3.18 0.97
C VAL A 252 13.10 -4.50 0.68
N GLY A 253 12.39 -5.63 0.59
CA GLY A 253 13.00 -6.92 0.23
C GLY A 253 13.72 -6.87 -1.12
N MET A 254 13.14 -6.18 -2.10
CA MET A 254 13.74 -6.04 -3.43
C MET A 254 15.00 -5.17 -3.45
N VAL A 255 15.03 -4.05 -2.72
CA VAL A 255 16.25 -3.22 -2.62
C VAL A 255 17.36 -3.89 -1.79
N GLU A 256 16.99 -4.75 -0.87
CA GLU A 256 17.92 -5.61 -0.11
C GLU A 256 18.36 -6.86 -0.90
N LYS A 257 17.92 -6.98 -2.16
CA LYS A 257 18.30 -8.06 -3.10
C LYS A 257 17.88 -9.47 -2.63
N MET A 258 16.78 -9.56 -1.90
CA MET A 258 16.16 -10.85 -1.64
C MET A 258 15.66 -11.47 -2.95
N ASP A 259 15.63 -12.78 -3.05
CA ASP A 259 14.87 -13.45 -4.11
C ASP A 259 13.37 -13.23 -3.91
N PHE A 260 12.56 -13.54 -4.92
CA PHE A 260 11.11 -13.27 -4.83
C PHE A 260 10.45 -14.01 -3.67
N ALA A 261 10.83 -15.26 -3.41
CA ALA A 261 10.28 -16.03 -2.30
C ALA A 261 10.64 -15.39 -0.95
N GLY A 262 11.87 -14.93 -0.79
CA GLY A 262 12.34 -14.19 0.39
C GLY A 262 11.60 -12.88 0.57
N ALA A 263 11.46 -12.07 -0.50
CA ALA A 263 10.73 -10.80 -0.46
C ALA A 263 9.25 -10.97 -0.13
N MET A 264 8.58 -11.98 -0.73
CA MET A 264 7.18 -12.30 -0.44
C MET A 264 6.99 -12.78 1.01
N ARG A 265 7.91 -13.61 1.52
CA ARG A 265 7.90 -14.05 2.93
C ARG A 265 8.14 -12.90 3.89
N PHE A 266 9.10 -12.03 3.60
CA PHE A 266 9.41 -10.84 4.40
C PHE A 266 8.21 -9.89 4.44
N ALA A 267 7.60 -9.61 3.29
CA ALA A 267 6.41 -8.78 3.19
C ALA A 267 5.21 -9.38 3.94
N GLY A 268 4.96 -10.68 3.79
CA GLY A 268 3.91 -11.40 4.50
C GLY A 268 4.08 -11.37 6.01
N ALA A 269 5.30 -11.59 6.52
CA ALA A 269 5.61 -11.51 7.95
C ALA A 269 5.41 -10.10 8.50
N THR A 270 5.82 -9.07 7.75
CA THR A 270 5.63 -7.67 8.14
C THR A 270 4.16 -7.31 8.22
N ALA A 271 3.37 -7.67 7.20
CA ALA A 271 1.93 -7.45 7.17
C ALA A 271 1.18 -8.21 8.28
N ALA A 272 1.61 -9.44 8.58
CA ALA A 272 1.06 -10.23 9.67
C ALA A 272 1.30 -9.55 11.04
N LEU A 273 2.52 -9.12 11.34
CA LEU A 273 2.82 -8.40 12.59
C LEU A 273 1.99 -7.11 12.72
N LYS A 274 1.82 -6.35 11.62
CA LYS A 274 0.94 -5.19 11.58
C LYS A 274 -0.48 -5.56 12.01
N CYS A 275 -1.02 -6.67 11.53
CA CYS A 275 -2.38 -7.09 11.84
C CYS A 275 -2.63 -7.43 13.33
N MET A 276 -1.59 -7.58 14.13
CA MET A 276 -1.71 -7.85 15.58
C MET A 276 -1.98 -6.58 16.41
N THR A 277 -1.94 -5.38 15.81
CA THR A 277 -2.07 -4.11 16.50
C THR A 277 -3.21 -3.28 15.89
N PHE A 278 -4.11 -2.74 16.72
CA PHE A 278 -5.14 -1.79 16.30
C PHE A 278 -4.51 -0.41 16.04
N GLY A 279 -4.89 0.23 14.91
CA GLY A 279 -4.43 1.58 14.60
C GLY A 279 -4.06 1.80 13.13
N GLY A 280 -4.56 0.99 12.21
CA GLY A 280 -4.30 1.13 10.78
C GLY A 280 -2.80 1.08 10.46
N SER A 281 -2.33 2.00 9.63
CA SER A 281 -0.93 2.08 9.22
C SER A 281 0.07 2.39 10.35
N MET A 282 -0.39 2.90 11.51
CA MET A 282 0.48 3.13 12.68
C MET A 282 0.89 1.83 13.38
N GLY A 283 0.31 0.69 13.02
CA GLY A 283 0.69 -0.62 13.56
C GLY A 283 1.88 -1.28 12.84
N VAL A 284 2.60 -0.57 11.99
CA VAL A 284 3.76 -1.11 11.27
C VAL A 284 4.84 -1.58 12.26
N PRO A 285 5.35 -2.82 12.14
CA PRO A 285 6.38 -3.33 13.01
C PRO A 285 7.76 -2.74 12.68
N GLU A 286 8.61 -2.62 13.71
CA GLU A 286 10.02 -2.36 13.50
C GLU A 286 10.74 -3.57 12.86
N ARG A 287 11.81 -3.32 12.13
CA ARG A 287 12.64 -4.34 11.46
C ARG A 287 13.01 -5.50 12.38
N LYS A 288 13.43 -5.23 13.62
CA LYS A 288 13.81 -6.27 14.59
C LYS A 288 12.72 -7.27 14.91
N ALA A 289 11.45 -6.81 14.92
CA ALA A 289 10.31 -7.69 15.17
C ALA A 289 10.08 -8.65 13.99
N VAL A 290 10.23 -8.15 12.76
CA VAL A 290 10.13 -8.96 11.53
C VAL A 290 11.25 -10.00 11.48
N ASP A 291 12.50 -9.58 11.70
CA ASP A 291 13.66 -10.49 11.69
C ASP A 291 13.51 -11.59 12.75
N LYS A 292 13.01 -11.24 13.95
CA LYS A 292 12.74 -12.22 15.00
C LYS A 292 11.68 -13.25 14.60
N LEU A 293 10.59 -12.82 13.96
CA LEU A 293 9.54 -13.72 13.48
C LEU A 293 10.10 -14.69 12.43
N LEU A 294 10.90 -14.17 11.49
CA LEU A 294 11.48 -14.97 10.41
C LEU A 294 12.57 -15.93 10.88
N ALA A 295 13.36 -15.59 11.93
CA ALA A 295 14.41 -16.43 12.49
C ALA A 295 13.86 -17.58 13.37
N GLY A 296 12.66 -17.47 13.87
CA GLY A 296 12.04 -18.49 14.75
C GLY A 296 11.45 -19.70 14.00
N ARG A 297 11.78 -19.85 12.71
CA ARG A 297 11.22 -20.90 11.83
C ARG A 297 12.27 -21.61 10.99
#